data_294695d0bc3df36e95bfdce8ed629992
#
_entry.id   294695d0bc3df36e95bfdce8ed629992
#
_cell.length_a   1.000
_cell.length_b   1.000
_cell.length_c   1.000
_cell.angle_alpha   90.00
_cell.angle_beta   90.00
_cell.angle_gamma   90.00
#
_symmetry.space_group_name_H-M   'P 1'
#
loop_
_entity.id
_entity.type
_entity.pdbx_description
1 polymer ?
#
loop_
_entity_poly.entity_id
_entity_poly.type
_entity_poly.pdbx_seq_one_letter_code
_entity_poly.pdbx_strand_id
1 'polypeptide(L)' 'MEKEGYRDALAFLLEKYPDKAFLTVNEAAELLGAHMTTVYDAIKRKKNPLPSKKLCGKIIIPIPALARWMC' A
#
# COMPACT_ATOMS: atom_id res chain seq x y z
N MET A 1 9.23 -4.02 -16.20
CA MET A 1 10.48 -3.40 -15.71
C MET A 1 10.23 -2.74 -14.36
N GLU A 2 11.08 -2.98 -13.41
CA GLU A 2 10.95 -2.39 -12.08
C GLU A 2 11.27 -0.90 -12.14
N LYS A 3 10.50 -0.12 -11.38
CA LYS A 3 10.81 1.29 -11.21
C LYS A 3 12.02 1.44 -10.30
N GLU A 4 12.77 2.50 -10.51
CA GLU A 4 13.87 2.85 -9.63
C GLU A 4 13.34 3.07 -8.21
N GLY A 5 13.99 2.48 -7.23
CA GLY A 5 13.56 2.58 -5.84
C GLY A 5 12.56 1.52 -5.42
N TYR A 6 12.05 0.71 -6.36
CA TYR A 6 11.06 -0.33 -6.03
C TYR A 6 11.60 -1.33 -5.01
N ARG A 7 12.83 -1.80 -5.20
CA ARG A 7 13.42 -2.77 -4.29
C ARG A 7 13.64 -2.20 -2.90
N ASP A 8 14.03 -0.94 -2.83
CA ASP A 8 14.24 -0.28 -1.55
C ASP A 8 12.91 -0.11 -0.80
N ALA A 9 11.87 0.31 -1.52
CA ALA A 9 10.55 0.45 -0.93
C ALA A 9 10.01 -0.91 -0.47
N LEU A 10 10.17 -1.94 -1.28
CA LEU A 10 9.72 -3.29 -0.94
C LEU A 10 10.47 -3.81 0.28
N ALA A 11 11.79 -3.64 0.33
CA ALA A 11 12.61 -4.07 1.46
C ALA A 11 12.17 -3.36 2.74
N PHE A 12 11.91 -2.05 2.67
CA PHE A 12 11.44 -1.27 3.81
C PHE A 12 10.12 -1.82 4.34
N LEU A 13 9.18 -2.10 3.43
CA LEU A 13 7.87 -2.63 3.82
C LEU A 13 7.97 -4.02 4.42
N LEU A 14 8.81 -4.89 3.86
CA LEU A 14 9.00 -6.24 4.37
C LEU A 14 9.69 -6.23 5.73
N GLU A 15 10.61 -5.30 5.95
CA GLU A 15 11.27 -5.14 7.23
C GLU A 15 10.30 -4.66 8.31
N LYS A 16 9.43 -3.73 7.95
CA LYS A 16 8.44 -3.19 8.89
C LYS A 16 7.32 -4.18 9.18
N TYR A 17 6.96 -4.99 8.19
CA TYR A 17 5.87 -5.97 8.31
C TYR A 17 6.34 -7.34 7.84
N PRO A 18 7.25 -7.99 8.59
CA PRO A 18 7.91 -9.22 8.12
C PRO A 18 6.97 -10.42 7.96
N ASP A 19 5.87 -10.46 8.70
CA ASP A 19 4.94 -11.57 8.67
C ASP A 19 3.69 -11.30 7.84
N LYS A 20 3.69 -10.22 7.07
CA LYS A 20 2.51 -9.82 6.30
C LYS A 20 2.79 -9.72 4.83
N ALA A 21 1.84 -10.19 4.02
CA ALA A 21 1.85 -9.99 2.57
C ALA A 21 0.95 -8.82 2.16
N PHE A 22 0.03 -8.42 3.03
CA PHE A 22 -0.91 -7.33 2.79
C PHE A 22 -0.97 -6.41 3.98
N LEU A 23 -1.40 -5.18 3.73
CA LEU A 23 -1.69 -4.21 4.78
C LEU A 23 -3.19 -3.92 4.79
N THR A 24 -3.72 -3.61 5.97
CA THR A 24 -5.08 -3.08 6.08
C THR A 24 -5.05 -1.59 5.78
N VAL A 25 -6.24 -0.98 5.65
CA VAL A 25 -6.33 0.47 5.45
C VAL A 25 -5.71 1.21 6.63
N ASN A 26 -5.93 0.73 7.85
CA ASN A 26 -5.33 1.32 9.06
C ASN A 26 -3.81 1.30 8.99
N GLU A 27 -3.24 0.16 8.62
CA GLU A 27 -1.79 0.01 8.55
C GLU A 27 -1.20 0.90 7.45
N ALA A 28 -1.87 0.97 6.31
CA ALA A 28 -1.42 1.83 5.22
C ALA A 28 -1.48 3.30 5.62
N ALA A 29 -2.54 3.72 6.32
CA ALA A 29 -2.68 5.09 6.80
C ALA A 29 -1.56 5.44 7.77
N GLU A 30 -1.25 4.55 8.69
CA GLU A 30 -0.17 4.74 9.64
C GLU A 30 1.18 4.84 8.94
N LEU A 31 1.42 3.95 7.98
CA LEU A 31 2.65 3.96 7.20
C LEU A 31 2.85 5.27 6.43
N LEU A 32 1.78 5.76 5.83
CA LEU A 32 1.82 6.98 5.02
C LEU A 32 1.70 8.26 5.86
N GLY A 33 1.47 8.14 7.16
CA GLY A 33 1.29 9.28 8.03
C GLY A 33 0.01 10.06 7.72
N ALA A 34 -1.02 9.37 7.26
CA ALA A 34 -2.27 9.99 6.83
C ALA A 34 -3.46 9.40 7.59
N HIS A 35 -4.61 10.04 7.44
CA HIS A 35 -5.85 9.51 7.99
C HIS A 35 -6.42 8.43 7.07
N MET A 36 -7.26 7.55 7.63
CA MET A 36 -7.93 6.50 6.86
C MET A 36 -8.73 7.09 5.69
N THR A 37 -9.35 8.24 5.90
CA THR A 37 -10.10 8.93 4.86
C THR A 37 -9.21 9.25 3.66
N THR A 38 -7.99 9.70 3.93
CA THR A 38 -7.03 10.01 2.87
C THR A 38 -6.65 8.75 2.09
N VAL A 39 -6.52 7.61 2.78
CA VAL A 39 -6.23 6.34 2.13
C VAL A 39 -7.39 5.92 1.23
N TYR A 40 -8.62 6.04 1.71
CA TYR A 40 -9.79 5.74 0.89
C TYR A 40 -9.87 6.63 -0.34
N ASP A 41 -9.57 7.91 -0.18
CA ASP A 41 -9.55 8.86 -1.30
C ASP A 41 -8.49 8.46 -2.32
N ALA A 42 -7.33 8.04 -1.85
CA ALA A 42 -6.25 7.59 -2.74
C ALA A 42 -6.66 6.35 -3.53
N ILE A 43 -7.41 5.45 -2.90
CA ILE A 43 -7.91 4.24 -3.57
C ILE A 43 -8.91 4.60 -4.67
N LYS A 44 -9.74 5.61 -4.43
CA LYS A 44 -10.80 6.02 -5.35
C LYS A 44 -10.34 6.98 -6.44
N ARG A 45 -9.11 7.46 -6.38
CA ARG A 45 -8.61 8.40 -7.39
C ARG A 45 -8.64 7.79 -8.78
N LYS A 46 -8.96 8.60 -9.78
CA LYS A 46 -8.95 8.15 -11.17
C LYS A 46 -7.54 8.08 -11.73
N LYS A 47 -6.66 8.94 -11.26
CA LYS A 47 -5.29 9.01 -11.74
C LYS A 47 -4.35 8.43 -10.69
N ASN A 48 -3.61 7.40 -11.07
CA ASN A 48 -2.66 6.72 -10.20
C ASN A 48 -3.27 6.30 -8.87
N PRO A 49 -4.36 5.49 -8.88
CA PRO A 49 -5.01 5.09 -7.64
C PRO A 49 -4.13 4.14 -6.83
N LEU A 50 -4.29 4.20 -5.51
CA LEU A 50 -3.60 3.29 -4.62
C LEU A 50 -4.07 1.86 -4.89
N PRO A 51 -3.15 0.91 -5.15
CA PRO A 51 -3.55 -0.47 -5.40
C PRO A 51 -4.20 -1.08 -4.16
N SER A 52 -5.32 -1.73 -4.36
CA SER A 52 -6.04 -2.37 -3.28
C SER A 52 -6.88 -3.51 -3.82
N LYS A 53 -7.23 -4.45 -2.95
CA LYS A 53 -8.13 -5.54 -3.28
C LYS A 53 -9.19 -5.64 -2.19
N LYS A 54 -10.39 -6.02 -2.59
CA LYS A 54 -11.47 -6.24 -1.65
C LYS A 54 -11.64 -7.74 -1.45
N LEU A 55 -11.48 -8.18 -0.21
CA LEU A 55 -11.56 -9.60 0.13
C LEU A 55 -12.46 -9.75 1.35
N CYS A 56 -13.53 -10.55 1.20
CA CYS A 56 -14.47 -10.82 2.28
C CYS A 56 -14.99 -9.54 2.97
N GLY A 57 -15.25 -8.50 2.16
CA GLY A 57 -15.75 -7.22 2.67
C GLY A 57 -14.69 -6.32 3.26
N LYS A 58 -13.44 -6.75 3.27
CA LYS A 58 -12.34 -5.95 3.78
C LYS A 58 -11.45 -5.49 2.64
N ILE A 59 -10.91 -4.29 2.77
CA ILE A 59 -9.98 -3.76 1.79
C ILE A 59 -8.56 -4.06 2.27
N ILE A 60 -7.78 -4.70 1.40
CA ILE A 60 -6.39 -5.01 1.68
C ILE A 60 -5.50 -4.36 0.62
N ILE A 61 -4.28 -4.06 0.99
CA ILE A 61 -3.32 -3.41 0.11
C ILE A 61 -2.09 -4.32 0.00
N PRO A 62 -1.89 -4.97 -1.17
CA PRO A 62 -0.73 -5.86 -1.34
C PRO A 62 0.58 -5.09 -1.21
N ILE A 63 1.51 -5.61 -0.43
CA ILE A 63 2.80 -4.95 -0.18
C ILE A 63 3.58 -4.72 -1.48
N PRO A 64 3.74 -5.70 -2.39
CA PRO A 64 4.47 -5.43 -3.63
C PRO A 64 3.83 -4.35 -4.49
N ALA A 65 2.51 -4.32 -4.57
CA ALA A 65 1.80 -3.29 -5.33
C ALA A 65 1.96 -1.92 -4.70
N LEU A 66 1.93 -1.85 -3.35
CA LEU A 66 2.15 -0.61 -2.64
C LEU A 66 3.57 -0.08 -2.88
N ALA A 67 4.56 -0.98 -2.87
CA ALA A 67 5.94 -0.60 -3.14
C ALA A 67 6.09 0.03 -4.53
N ARG A 68 5.42 -0.54 -5.53
CA ARG A 68 5.42 0.03 -6.88
C ARG A 68 4.74 1.39 -6.91
N TRP A 69 3.65 1.53 -6.19
CA TRP A 69 2.90 2.78 -6.15
C TRP A 69 3.71 3.90 -5.50
N MET A 70 4.51 3.57 -4.50
CA MET A 70 5.34 4.54 -3.78
C MET A 70 6.54 5.05 -4.59
N CYS A 71 6.90 4.36 -5.64
CA CYS A 71 8.06 4.73 -6.48
C CYS A 71 7.75 5.71 -7.59
#